data_76b9e0ddbe17a636b2479fe77cc759a2
#
_entry.id   76b9e0ddbe17a636b2479fe77cc759a2
#
_cell.length_a   1.000
_cell.length_b   1.000
_cell.length_c   1.000
_cell.angle_alpha   90.00
_cell.angle_beta   90.00
_cell.angle_gamma   90.00
#
_symmetry.space_group_name_H-M   'P 1'
#
loop_
_entity.id
_entity.type
_entity.pdbx_description
1 polymer ?
#
loop_
_entity_poly.entity_id
_entity_poly.type
_entity_poly.pdbx_seq_one_letter_code
_entity_poly.pdbx_strand_id
1 'polypeptide(L)'
;AVIATNLVGQEFPELFGGMGNTAFTLFQVMTLESWSDGIARPVMEKFPHAWIFFIFFILIATFVIVNLFIAVIVDSLTSGSSGEDNQATREKFDHLQTEMQAMRQELRELKALVIDQSKR
;
A
#
# COMPACT_ATOMS: atom_id res chain seq x y z
N ALA A 1 0.67 -14.61 -19.10
CA ALA A 1 1.55 -15.56 -19.79
C ALA A 1 0.75 -16.44 -20.76
N VAL A 2 -0.25 -17.23 -20.33
CA VAL A 2 -1.02 -18.21 -21.17
C VAL A 2 -1.54 -17.59 -22.48
N ILE A 3 -2.18 -16.43 -22.40
CA ILE A 3 -2.74 -15.74 -23.57
C ILE A 3 -1.63 -15.41 -24.59
N ALA A 4 -0.52 -14.84 -24.13
CA ALA A 4 0.60 -14.47 -25.01
C ALA A 4 1.28 -15.70 -25.62
N THR A 5 1.49 -16.76 -24.84
CA THR A 5 2.03 -18.03 -25.37
C THR A 5 1.16 -18.60 -26.48
N ASN A 6 -0.16 -18.60 -26.30
CA ASN A 6 -1.07 -19.13 -27.32
C ASN A 6 -1.21 -18.22 -28.56
N LEU A 7 -1.11 -16.90 -28.39
CA LEU A 7 -1.26 -15.94 -29.48
C LEU A 7 -0.02 -15.87 -30.39
N VAL A 8 1.16 -15.79 -29.78
CA VAL A 8 2.40 -15.46 -30.49
C VAL A 8 3.54 -16.46 -30.28
N GLY A 9 3.35 -17.45 -29.41
CA GLY A 9 4.41 -18.39 -29.02
C GLY A 9 4.96 -19.26 -30.13
N GLN A 10 4.16 -19.59 -31.15
CA GLN A 10 4.60 -20.37 -32.30
C GLN A 10 5.54 -19.58 -33.23
N GLU A 11 5.29 -18.30 -33.40
CA GLU A 11 6.06 -17.41 -34.27
C GLU A 11 7.28 -16.80 -33.57
N PHE A 12 7.23 -16.67 -32.23
CA PHE A 12 8.30 -16.11 -31.41
C PHE A 12 8.65 -17.06 -30.27
N PRO A 13 9.20 -18.26 -30.57
CA PRO A 13 9.47 -19.28 -29.57
C PRO A 13 10.49 -18.82 -28.49
N GLU A 14 11.43 -17.95 -28.84
CA GLU A 14 12.42 -17.43 -27.91
C GLU A 14 11.79 -16.53 -26.83
N LEU A 15 10.79 -15.75 -27.22
CA LEU A 15 10.11 -14.79 -26.32
C LEU A 15 8.86 -15.39 -25.66
N PHE A 16 8.08 -16.19 -26.42
CA PHE A 16 6.75 -16.64 -26.00
C PHE A 16 6.53 -18.15 -26.17
N GLY A 17 7.55 -18.93 -26.51
CA GLY A 17 7.44 -20.36 -26.81
C GLY A 17 7.15 -21.26 -25.61
N GLY A 18 7.09 -20.72 -24.40
CA GLY A 18 6.76 -21.47 -23.19
C GLY A 18 6.42 -20.55 -22.03
N MET A 19 5.80 -21.10 -20.98
CA MET A 19 5.35 -20.31 -19.83
C MET A 19 6.49 -19.51 -19.17
N GLY A 20 7.68 -20.10 -19.06
CA GLY A 20 8.84 -19.45 -18.46
C GLY A 20 9.33 -18.25 -19.29
N ASN A 21 9.55 -18.47 -20.57
CA ASN A 21 9.98 -17.42 -21.50
C ASN A 21 8.94 -16.30 -21.56
N THR A 22 7.67 -16.68 -21.70
CA THR A 22 6.57 -15.70 -21.73
C THR A 22 6.48 -14.90 -20.44
N ALA A 23 6.62 -15.54 -19.27
CA ALA A 23 6.58 -14.85 -18.00
C ALA A 23 7.76 -13.86 -17.87
N PHE A 24 8.95 -14.26 -18.28
CA PHE A 24 10.14 -13.39 -18.27
C PHE A 24 9.98 -12.21 -19.25
N THR A 25 9.51 -12.49 -20.46
CA THR A 25 9.24 -11.45 -21.47
C THR A 25 8.20 -10.44 -21.00
N LEU A 26 7.10 -10.92 -20.38
CA LEU A 26 6.07 -10.04 -19.82
C LEU A 26 6.59 -9.26 -18.60
N PHE A 27 7.46 -9.86 -17.80
CA PHE A 27 8.14 -9.14 -16.71
C PHE A 27 9.01 -7.99 -17.27
N GLN A 28 9.77 -8.24 -18.35
CA GLN A 28 10.56 -7.22 -19.02
C GLN A 28 9.67 -6.10 -19.60
N VAL A 29 8.54 -6.45 -20.23
CA VAL A 29 7.56 -5.47 -20.70
C VAL A 29 6.98 -4.65 -19.54
N MET A 30 6.71 -5.28 -18.40
CA MET A 30 6.20 -4.61 -17.20
C MET A 30 7.19 -3.60 -16.61
N THR A 31 8.49 -3.90 -16.67
CA THR A 31 9.56 -2.98 -16.24
C THR A 31 9.86 -1.90 -17.28
N LEU A 32 9.21 -1.93 -18.41
CA LEU A 32 9.38 -1.02 -19.56
C LEU A 32 10.80 -1.05 -20.17
N GLU A 33 11.58 -2.07 -19.85
CA GLU A 33 12.92 -2.21 -20.38
C GLU A 33 12.90 -2.80 -21.79
N SER A 34 13.32 -2.00 -22.78
CA SER A 34 13.42 -2.38 -24.20
C SER A 34 12.17 -3.04 -24.79
N TRP A 35 11.01 -2.82 -24.16
CA TRP A 35 9.76 -3.49 -24.53
C TRP A 35 9.31 -3.13 -25.95
N SER A 36 9.53 -1.88 -26.37
CA SER A 36 9.11 -1.41 -27.69
C SER A 36 9.91 -2.05 -28.80
N ASP A 37 11.22 -1.84 -28.80
CA ASP A 37 12.07 -2.23 -29.92
C ASP A 37 12.49 -3.72 -29.86
N GLY A 38 12.66 -4.26 -28.66
CA GLY A 38 13.09 -5.64 -28.48
C GLY A 38 11.94 -6.65 -28.52
N ILE A 39 10.72 -6.26 -28.21
CA ILE A 39 9.60 -7.19 -28.06
C ILE A 39 8.41 -6.78 -28.90
N ALA A 40 7.84 -5.58 -28.69
CA ALA A 40 6.56 -5.22 -29.30
C ALA A 40 6.68 -5.02 -30.82
N ARG A 41 7.69 -4.31 -31.29
CA ARG A 41 7.87 -4.05 -32.74
C ARG A 41 8.08 -5.32 -33.57
N PRO A 42 8.97 -6.26 -33.20
CA PRO A 42 9.09 -7.53 -33.90
C PRO A 42 7.77 -8.32 -33.96
N VAL A 43 7.02 -8.34 -32.86
CA VAL A 43 5.71 -9.00 -32.81
C VAL A 43 4.70 -8.29 -33.72
N MET A 44 4.68 -6.95 -33.73
CA MET A 44 3.77 -6.16 -34.55
C MET A 44 4.06 -6.25 -36.05
N GLU A 45 5.29 -6.54 -36.46
CA GLU A 45 5.60 -6.80 -37.89
C GLU A 45 4.82 -7.99 -38.46
N LYS A 46 4.59 -9.03 -37.64
CA LYS A 46 3.78 -10.20 -37.99
C LYS A 46 2.31 -10.06 -37.62
N PHE A 47 2.06 -9.46 -36.46
CA PHE A 47 0.73 -9.27 -35.89
C PHE A 47 0.44 -7.78 -35.64
N PRO A 48 0.00 -7.01 -36.64
CA PRO A 48 -0.18 -5.56 -36.52
C PRO A 48 -1.07 -5.12 -35.37
N HIS A 49 -2.02 -5.97 -34.94
CA HIS A 49 -2.93 -5.65 -33.83
C HIS A 49 -2.36 -5.99 -32.43
N ALA A 50 -1.16 -6.57 -32.36
CA ALA A 50 -0.53 -6.95 -31.08
C ALA A 50 -0.25 -5.74 -30.16
N TRP A 51 -0.16 -4.53 -30.71
CA TRP A 51 0.01 -3.32 -29.91
C TRP A 51 -1.11 -3.15 -28.86
N ILE A 52 -2.33 -3.56 -29.19
CA ILE A 52 -3.47 -3.49 -28.26
C ILE A 52 -3.18 -4.34 -27.03
N PHE A 53 -2.68 -5.56 -27.24
CA PHE A 53 -2.31 -6.45 -26.13
C PHE A 53 -1.24 -5.82 -25.23
N PHE A 54 -0.16 -5.26 -25.84
CA PHE A 54 0.92 -4.66 -25.07
C PHE A 54 0.47 -3.43 -24.28
N ILE A 55 -0.34 -2.55 -24.90
CA ILE A 55 -0.86 -1.37 -24.20
C ILE A 55 -1.76 -1.75 -23.02
N PHE A 56 -2.73 -2.66 -23.24
CA PHE A 56 -3.58 -3.12 -22.14
C PHE A 56 -2.78 -3.82 -21.04
N PHE A 57 -1.79 -4.63 -21.42
CA PHE A 57 -0.93 -5.30 -20.45
C PHE A 57 -0.16 -4.29 -19.60
N ILE A 58 0.47 -3.28 -20.23
CA ILE A 58 1.23 -2.24 -19.53
C ILE A 58 0.31 -1.43 -18.60
N LEU A 59 -0.87 -1.03 -19.06
CA LEU A 59 -1.82 -0.28 -18.24
C LEU A 59 -2.23 -1.07 -16.99
N ILE A 60 -2.57 -2.34 -17.13
CA ILE A 60 -2.94 -3.21 -16.01
C ILE A 60 -1.76 -3.41 -15.07
N ALA A 61 -0.58 -3.73 -15.62
CA ALA A 61 0.63 -3.98 -14.83
C ALA A 61 1.02 -2.73 -14.03
N THR A 62 1.04 -1.56 -14.67
CA THR A 62 1.33 -0.28 -14.02
C THR A 62 0.32 0.03 -12.91
N PHE A 63 -0.97 -0.18 -13.17
CA PHE A 63 -2.00 0.02 -12.16
C PHE A 63 -1.79 -0.87 -10.93
N VAL A 64 -1.48 -2.16 -11.14
CA VAL A 64 -1.20 -3.10 -10.04
C VAL A 64 0.04 -2.68 -9.25
N ILE A 65 1.13 -2.31 -9.95
CA ILE A 65 2.37 -1.90 -9.31
C ILE A 65 2.16 -0.63 -8.47
N VAL A 66 1.51 0.40 -9.03
CA VAL A 66 1.24 1.64 -8.31
C VAL A 66 0.40 1.39 -7.06
N ASN A 67 -0.66 0.56 -7.17
CA ASN A 67 -1.47 0.20 -6.02
C ASN A 67 -0.68 -0.57 -4.95
N LEU A 68 0.24 -1.46 -5.35
CA LEU A 68 1.11 -2.16 -4.42
C LEU A 68 2.06 -1.18 -3.70
N PHE A 69 2.66 -0.23 -4.43
CA PHE A 69 3.51 0.80 -3.83
C PHE A 69 2.74 1.67 -2.83
N ILE A 70 1.54 2.12 -3.19
CA ILE A 70 0.68 2.90 -2.30
C ILE A 70 0.35 2.09 -1.04
N ALA A 71 -0.02 0.82 -1.17
CA ALA A 71 -0.33 -0.04 -0.04
C ALA A 71 0.87 -0.19 0.92
N VAL A 72 2.06 -0.43 0.40
CA VAL A 72 3.30 -0.56 1.21
C VAL A 72 3.66 0.76 1.88
N ILE A 73 3.55 1.89 1.18
CA ILE A 73 3.85 3.21 1.74
C ILE A 73 2.86 3.55 2.87
N VAL A 74 1.56 3.33 2.64
CA VAL A 74 0.52 3.59 3.66
C VAL A 74 0.72 2.69 4.87
N ASP A 75 1.00 1.40 4.69
CA ASP A 75 1.29 0.48 5.79
C ASP A 75 2.52 0.92 6.57
N SER A 76 3.59 1.32 5.89
CA SER A 76 4.82 1.82 6.49
C SER A 76 4.61 3.09 7.32
N LEU A 77 3.80 4.03 6.81
CA LEU A 77 3.47 5.27 7.50
C LEU A 77 2.55 5.04 8.71
N THR A 78 1.56 4.17 8.58
CA THR A 78 0.64 3.85 9.67
C THR A 78 1.28 2.99 10.75
N SER A 79 2.16 2.06 10.39
CA SER A 79 2.89 1.24 11.37
C SER A 79 3.91 2.04 12.18
N GLY A 80 4.55 3.04 11.58
CA GLY A 80 5.45 3.96 12.29
C GLY A 80 4.74 4.94 13.22
N SER A 81 3.53 5.36 12.87
CA SER A 81 2.74 6.35 13.62
C SER A 81 1.85 5.74 14.71
N SER A 82 1.40 4.49 14.53
CA SER A 82 0.42 3.86 15.45
C SER A 82 1.00 3.38 16.77
N GLY A 83 2.31 3.19 16.88
CA GLY A 83 2.96 2.73 18.13
C GLY A 83 3.25 3.87 19.08
N GLU A 84 3.86 4.94 18.62
CA GLU A 84 4.30 6.05 19.48
C GLU A 84 3.19 7.04 19.81
N ASP A 85 2.34 7.39 18.85
CA ASP A 85 1.22 8.33 19.08
C ASP A 85 0.12 7.75 20.00
N ASN A 86 -0.15 6.45 19.90
CA ASN A 86 -1.12 5.80 20.80
C ASN A 86 -0.59 5.65 22.22
N GLN A 87 0.71 5.39 22.40
CA GLN A 87 1.32 5.34 23.73
C GLN A 87 1.38 6.73 24.38
N ALA A 88 1.87 7.74 23.68
CA ALA A 88 1.91 9.11 24.16
C ALA A 88 0.51 9.68 24.46
N THR A 89 -0.49 9.30 23.67
CA THR A 89 -1.88 9.70 23.91
C THR A 89 -2.47 8.98 25.11
N ARG A 90 -2.20 7.70 25.32
CA ARG A 90 -2.64 6.94 26.51
C ARG A 90 -2.00 7.47 27.77
N GLU A 91 -0.72 7.73 27.78
CA GLU A 91 -0.01 8.31 28.92
C GLU A 91 -0.57 9.69 29.31
N LYS A 92 -0.89 10.53 28.33
CA LYS A 92 -1.57 11.83 28.58
C LYS A 92 -2.97 11.65 29.13
N PHE A 93 -3.74 10.68 28.65
CA PHE A 93 -5.06 10.37 29.18
C PHE A 93 -5.00 9.86 30.63
N ASP A 94 -4.08 8.98 30.95
CA ASP A 94 -3.89 8.46 32.30
C ASP A 94 -3.45 9.57 33.28
N HIS A 95 -2.56 10.45 32.84
CA HIS A 95 -2.13 11.61 33.60
C HIS A 95 -3.31 12.56 33.92
N LEU A 96 -4.11 12.89 32.88
CA LEU A 96 -5.30 13.74 33.05
C LEU A 96 -6.36 13.11 33.94
N GLN A 97 -6.56 11.79 33.90
CA GLN A 97 -7.46 11.08 34.79
C GLN A 97 -6.98 11.18 36.25
N THR A 98 -5.68 11.02 36.48
CA THR A 98 -5.09 11.12 37.81
C THR A 98 -5.24 12.53 38.40
N GLU A 99 -4.97 13.57 37.61
CA GLU A 99 -5.17 14.97 38.03
C GLU A 99 -6.65 15.28 38.29
N MET A 100 -7.56 14.79 37.47
CA MET A 100 -9.00 14.97 37.74
C MET A 100 -9.47 14.28 39.03
N GLN A 101 -8.91 13.12 39.36
CA GLN A 101 -9.22 12.44 40.62
C GLN A 101 -8.68 13.21 41.80
N ALA A 102 -7.46 13.73 41.75
CA ALA A 102 -6.86 14.56 42.80
C ALA A 102 -7.70 15.82 43.03
N MET A 103 -8.05 16.56 41.98
CA MET A 103 -8.92 17.74 42.10
C MET A 103 -10.29 17.43 42.70
N ARG A 104 -10.88 16.30 42.37
CA ARG A 104 -12.16 15.88 42.95
C ARG A 104 -12.02 15.56 44.43
N GLN A 105 -10.89 15.04 44.86
CA GLN A 105 -10.61 14.76 46.25
C GLN A 105 -10.44 16.06 47.04
N GLU A 106 -9.64 17.00 46.55
CA GLU A 106 -9.48 18.34 47.16
C GLU A 106 -10.81 19.09 47.28
N LEU A 107 -11.64 19.03 46.23
CA LEU A 107 -12.98 19.63 46.29
C LEU A 107 -13.88 18.99 47.35
N ARG A 108 -13.78 17.69 47.59
CA ARG A 108 -14.52 17.00 48.64
C ARG A 108 -14.05 17.43 50.03
N GLU A 109 -12.74 17.56 50.23
CA GLU A 109 -12.15 17.99 51.50
C GLU A 109 -12.51 19.45 51.78
N LEU A 110 -12.39 20.35 50.79
CA LEU A 110 -12.82 21.75 50.94
C LEU A 110 -14.31 21.85 51.25
N LYS A 111 -15.15 21.07 50.59
CA LYS A 111 -16.59 21.03 50.84
C LYS A 111 -16.90 20.56 52.26
N ALA A 112 -16.17 19.55 52.73
CA ALA A 112 -16.34 19.05 54.12
C ALA A 112 -15.96 20.11 55.16
N LEU A 113 -14.84 20.85 54.92
CA LEU A 113 -14.40 21.94 55.81
C LEU A 113 -15.39 23.11 55.83
N VAL A 114 -15.95 23.50 54.68
CA VAL A 114 -16.96 24.58 54.62
C VAL A 114 -18.24 24.19 55.34
N ILE A 115 -18.68 22.94 55.23
CA ILE A 115 -19.87 22.45 55.89
C ILE A 115 -19.65 22.42 57.43
N ASP A 116 -18.46 22.05 57.88
CA ASP A 116 -18.12 22.06 59.34
C ASP A 116 -18.08 23.48 59.94
N GLN A 117 -17.49 24.44 59.17
CA GLN A 117 -17.50 25.85 59.52
C GLN A 117 -18.91 26.48 59.61
N SER A 118 -19.79 26.04 58.70
CA SER A 118 -21.19 26.55 58.64
C SER A 118 -22.07 26.02 59.78
N LYS A 119 -21.63 24.99 60.49
CA LYS A 119 -22.34 24.43 61.65
C LYS A 119 -21.89 24.98 63.03
N ARG A 120 -20.82 25.77 63.01
CA ARG A 120 -20.34 26.50 64.24
C ARG A 120 -20.88 27.91 64.28
#